data_b1c10e8a4994543d1de00bed6f5f3983
#
_entry.id   b1c10e8a4994543d1de00bed6f5f3983
#
_cell.length_a   1.000
_cell.length_b   1.000
_cell.length_c   1.000
_cell.angle_alpha   90.00
_cell.angle_beta   90.00
_cell.angle_gamma   90.00
#
_symmetry.space_group_name_H-M   'P 1'
#
loop_
_entity.id
_entity.type
_entity.pdbx_description
1 polymer ?
#
loop_
_entity_poly.entity_id
_entity_poly.type
_entity_poly.pdbx_seq_one_letter_code
_entity_poly.pdbx_strand_id
1 'polypeptide(L)'
;MPAFTRRQLIQTALAAGTGVTIARFAVARGEAVSETPAPVERHLELHNTHTNETVSVVYRIGEEFQPRALESLRHVLRDHRNNTAHDIDLPLYDQLHDLAVAAKCEPRFEIISGYRSPESNATMAARPGSGVAKHSLHMEGRAIDVRLHGCSCTDLRDLALAAAKGGVGYYRQSDFVHIDTGRFRTWNG
;
A
#
# COMPACT_ATOMS: atom_id res chain seq x y z
N MET A 1 21.52 58.42 -20.48
CA MET A 1 22.84 59.10 -20.56
C MET A 1 22.91 60.18 -19.49
N PRO A 2 24.00 60.41 -18.79
CA PRO A 2 25.25 59.69 -18.80
C PRO A 2 25.67 59.12 -17.42
N ALA A 3 26.61 58.24 -17.51
CA ALA A 3 27.60 57.73 -16.60
C ALA A 3 28.55 58.78 -16.02
N PHE A 4 29.19 58.50 -14.86
CA PHE A 4 30.51 58.93 -14.44
C PHE A 4 30.87 58.21 -13.15
N THR A 5 31.72 57.31 -13.10
CA THR A 5 33.20 57.16 -13.12
C THR A 5 33.88 57.65 -11.86
N ARG A 6 34.45 56.66 -11.15
CA ARG A 6 35.77 56.49 -10.50
C ARG A 6 36.54 57.70 -10.00
N ARG A 7 37.19 57.39 -8.87
CA ARG A 7 38.57 57.79 -8.44
C ARG A 7 38.66 58.78 -7.29
N GLN A 8 39.19 58.24 -6.22
CA GLN A 8 40.54 58.49 -5.57
C GLN A 8 40.65 59.75 -4.72
N LEU A 9 41.10 59.55 -3.52
CA LEU A 9 42.46 59.85 -2.92
C LEU A 9 42.32 59.78 -1.38
N ILE A 10 42.95 58.88 -0.70
CA ILE A 10 44.35 58.79 -0.15
C ILE A 10 44.68 59.89 0.87
N GLN A 11 45.19 59.39 2.00
CA GLN A 11 46.11 59.94 3.02
C GLN A 11 45.43 60.64 4.21
N THR A 12 45.88 60.52 5.41
CA THR A 12 47.03 59.94 6.16
C THR A 12 46.67 60.07 7.61
N ALA A 13 46.95 59.18 8.39
CA ALA A 13 48.06 58.79 9.24
C ALA A 13 47.79 59.02 10.77
N LEU A 14 48.24 58.04 11.47
CA LEU A 14 49.01 57.93 12.69
C LEU A 14 48.27 57.92 14.04
N ALA A 15 48.31 56.79 14.61
CA ALA A 15 49.12 56.27 15.75
C ALA A 15 48.37 56.01 17.05
N ALA A 16 48.66 54.83 17.51
CA ALA A 16 48.88 54.39 18.89
C ALA A 16 47.71 53.83 19.69
N GLY A 17 47.87 52.57 20.04
CA GLY A 17 47.22 52.03 21.23
C GLY A 17 46.74 50.59 21.11
N THR A 18 47.70 49.66 21.20
CA THR A 18 47.59 48.31 21.81
C THR A 18 46.22 47.86 22.32
N GLY A 19 45.74 46.80 21.74
CA GLY A 19 44.60 46.04 22.22
C GLY A 19 44.15 45.01 21.22
N VAL A 20 44.97 43.94 20.99
CA VAL A 20 44.55 42.82 20.14
C VAL A 20 43.58 41.96 20.94
N THR A 21 42.31 42.25 20.85
CA THR A 21 41.24 41.34 21.28
C THR A 21 40.96 40.40 20.14
N ILE A 22 41.54 39.20 20.23
CA ILE A 22 41.22 38.10 19.29
C ILE A 22 39.78 37.66 19.65
N ALA A 23 38.82 38.18 18.94
CA ALA A 23 37.47 37.59 18.93
C ALA A 23 37.54 36.22 18.30
N ARG A 24 37.56 35.17 19.16
CA ARG A 24 37.35 33.80 18.68
C ARG A 24 35.90 33.70 18.23
N PHE A 25 35.69 33.80 16.92
CA PHE A 25 34.47 33.35 16.33
C PHE A 25 34.35 31.84 16.52
N ALA A 26 33.63 31.40 17.53
CA ALA A 26 33.16 30.04 17.67
C ALA A 26 32.19 29.82 16.47
N VAL A 27 32.71 29.18 15.43
CA VAL A 27 31.86 28.62 14.38
C VAL A 27 31.07 27.52 15.07
N ALA A 28 29.85 27.81 15.46
CA ALA A 28 28.88 26.80 15.86
C ALA A 28 28.68 25.88 14.65
N ARG A 29 29.32 24.73 14.72
CA ARG A 29 29.12 23.63 13.78
C ARG A 29 27.70 23.14 14.05
N GLY A 30 26.76 23.67 13.32
CA GLY A 30 25.39 23.15 13.31
C GLY A 30 25.49 21.69 12.90
N GLU A 31 25.29 20.79 13.85
CA GLU A 31 25.03 19.39 13.53
C GLU A 31 23.78 19.38 12.68
N ALA A 32 23.94 19.04 11.41
CA ALA A 32 22.81 18.75 10.54
C ALA A 32 22.13 17.53 11.15
N VAL A 33 21.00 17.76 11.83
CA VAL A 33 20.09 16.70 12.26
C VAL A 33 19.64 16.05 10.97
N SER A 34 20.18 14.87 10.68
CA SER A 34 19.71 14.02 9.61
C SER A 34 18.31 13.59 10.00
N GLU A 35 17.29 14.31 9.51
CA GLU A 35 15.91 13.87 9.64
C GLU A 35 15.77 12.55 8.88
N THR A 36 15.76 11.44 9.59
CA THR A 36 15.36 10.16 9.02
C THR A 36 13.92 10.33 8.54
N PRO A 37 13.64 10.11 7.25
CA PRO A 37 12.26 10.25 6.75
C PRO A 37 11.34 9.35 7.57
N ALA A 38 10.14 9.87 7.90
CA ALA A 38 9.15 9.11 8.62
C ALA A 38 8.85 7.80 7.87
N PRO A 39 8.70 6.68 8.58
CA PRO A 39 8.41 5.40 7.95
C PRO A 39 7.10 5.49 7.18
N VAL A 40 7.09 4.89 5.98
CA VAL A 40 5.92 4.90 5.10
C VAL A 40 4.82 4.02 5.70
N GLU A 41 3.63 4.57 5.85
CA GLU A 41 2.45 3.84 6.28
C GLU A 41 1.73 3.23 5.09
N ARG A 42 1.30 1.97 5.22
CA ARG A 42 0.45 1.29 4.25
C ARG A 42 -0.92 1.05 4.86
N HIS A 43 -1.92 1.56 4.20
CA HIS A 43 -3.31 1.55 4.65
C HIS A 43 -4.16 0.68 3.73
N LEU A 44 -5.20 0.03 4.29
CA LEU A 44 -6.26 -0.64 3.56
C LEU A 44 -7.62 -0.31 4.20
N GLU A 45 -8.62 -0.07 3.35
CA GLU A 45 -10.02 -0.07 3.71
C GLU A 45 -10.72 -1.21 2.97
N LEU A 46 -11.29 -2.15 3.72
CA LEU A 46 -11.99 -3.32 3.18
C LEU A 46 -13.45 -3.32 3.63
N HIS A 47 -14.35 -3.38 2.67
CA HIS A 47 -15.79 -3.52 2.88
C HIS A 47 -16.25 -4.90 2.40
N ASN A 48 -16.72 -5.75 3.31
CA ASN A 48 -17.25 -7.06 2.97
C ASN A 48 -18.71 -6.94 2.52
N THR A 49 -18.97 -7.24 1.25
CA THR A 49 -20.29 -7.08 0.63
C THR A 49 -21.34 -8.07 1.14
N HIS A 50 -20.96 -9.14 1.82
CA HIS A 50 -21.86 -10.14 2.38
C HIS A 50 -22.25 -9.88 3.83
N THR A 51 -21.30 -9.36 4.64
CA THR A 51 -21.53 -9.07 6.06
C THR A 51 -21.82 -7.60 6.32
N ASN A 52 -21.58 -6.72 5.33
CA ASN A 52 -21.67 -5.27 5.42
C ASN A 52 -20.73 -4.66 6.47
N GLU A 53 -19.66 -5.40 6.81
CA GLU A 53 -18.63 -4.93 7.73
C GLU A 53 -17.57 -4.15 6.96
N THR A 54 -17.06 -3.09 7.58
CA THR A 54 -15.95 -2.28 7.03
C THR A 54 -14.84 -2.17 8.05
N VAL A 55 -13.60 -2.32 7.61
CA VAL A 55 -12.40 -2.07 8.38
C VAL A 55 -11.49 -1.12 7.63
N SER A 56 -10.92 -0.13 8.33
CA SER A 56 -9.99 0.84 7.77
C SER A 56 -8.81 0.96 8.71
N VAL A 57 -7.63 0.51 8.29
CA VAL A 57 -6.45 0.35 9.16
C VAL A 57 -5.14 0.59 8.45
N VAL A 58 -4.16 1.14 9.16
CA VAL A 58 -2.75 1.07 8.78
C VAL A 58 -2.25 -0.31 9.18
N TYR A 59 -2.00 -1.17 8.20
CA TYR A 59 -1.61 -2.56 8.44
C TYR A 59 -0.09 -2.76 8.50
N ARG A 60 0.69 -1.81 7.95
CA ARG A 60 2.15 -1.87 7.90
C ARG A 60 2.75 -0.46 8.03
N ILE A 61 3.81 -0.33 8.83
CA ILE A 61 4.59 0.91 9.00
C ILE A 61 6.05 0.57 8.73
N GLY A 62 6.61 1.12 7.66
CA GLY A 62 7.93 0.70 7.18
C GLY A 62 7.91 -0.80 6.84
N GLU A 63 8.75 -1.59 7.53
CA GLU A 63 8.82 -3.04 7.37
C GLU A 63 7.96 -3.81 8.40
N GLU A 64 7.34 -3.12 9.37
CA GLU A 64 6.65 -3.75 10.48
C GLU A 64 5.14 -3.86 10.24
N PHE A 65 4.62 -5.08 10.21
CA PHE A 65 3.19 -5.35 10.20
C PHE A 65 2.58 -5.09 11.57
N GLN A 66 1.35 -4.54 11.58
CA GLN A 66 0.64 -4.15 12.80
C GLN A 66 -0.31 -5.29 13.23
N PRO A 67 -0.02 -6.04 14.32
CA PRO A 67 -0.77 -7.25 14.66
C PRO A 67 -2.27 -7.04 14.86
N ARG A 68 -2.67 -5.91 15.49
CA ARG A 68 -4.09 -5.58 15.69
C ARG A 68 -4.81 -5.27 14.38
N ALA A 69 -4.12 -4.62 13.45
CA ALA A 69 -4.66 -4.35 12.12
C ALA A 69 -4.84 -5.63 11.33
N LEU A 70 -3.85 -6.55 11.37
CA LEU A 70 -3.94 -7.86 10.73
C LEU A 70 -5.11 -8.69 11.29
N GLU A 71 -5.35 -8.63 12.59
CA GLU A 71 -6.50 -9.31 13.22
C GLU A 71 -7.84 -8.77 12.71
N SER A 72 -7.95 -7.43 12.58
CA SER A 72 -9.16 -6.79 12.04
C SER A 72 -9.38 -7.15 10.57
N LEU A 73 -8.30 -7.16 9.75
CA LEU A 73 -8.36 -7.57 8.34
C LEU A 73 -8.72 -9.05 8.22
N ARG A 74 -8.14 -9.93 9.04
CA ARG A 74 -8.47 -11.34 9.09
C ARG A 74 -9.94 -11.58 9.41
N HIS A 75 -10.49 -10.79 10.34
CA HIS A 75 -11.89 -10.89 10.71
C HIS A 75 -12.82 -10.52 9.56
N VAL A 76 -12.60 -9.40 8.87
CA VAL A 76 -13.45 -8.96 7.76
C VAL A 76 -13.34 -9.88 6.55
N LEU A 77 -12.20 -10.58 6.39
CA LEU A 77 -11.92 -11.51 5.29
C LEU A 77 -12.31 -12.96 5.58
N ARG A 78 -12.91 -13.25 6.74
CA ARG A 78 -13.35 -14.59 7.11
C ARG A 78 -14.40 -15.16 6.16
N ASP A 79 -14.55 -16.48 6.18
CA ASP A 79 -15.66 -17.12 5.46
C ASP A 79 -17.02 -16.73 6.09
N HIS A 80 -17.75 -15.86 5.41
CA HIS A 80 -19.03 -15.33 5.88
C HIS A 80 -20.12 -16.40 6.01
N ARG A 81 -19.95 -17.59 5.43
CA ARG A 81 -20.94 -18.68 5.43
C ARG A 81 -20.96 -19.44 6.73
N ASN A 82 -19.79 -19.61 7.34
CA ASN A 82 -19.64 -20.37 8.59
C ASN A 82 -18.85 -19.61 9.66
N ASN A 83 -18.52 -18.34 9.42
CA ASN A 83 -17.78 -17.47 10.35
C ASN A 83 -16.33 -17.93 10.66
N THR A 84 -15.77 -18.85 9.88
CA THR A 84 -14.41 -19.32 10.07
C THR A 84 -13.41 -18.28 9.57
N ALA A 85 -12.51 -17.84 10.46
CA ALA A 85 -11.39 -16.99 10.11
C ALA A 85 -10.12 -17.82 9.91
N HIS A 86 -9.22 -17.35 9.05
CA HIS A 86 -7.93 -17.94 8.73
C HIS A 86 -6.90 -16.85 8.53
N ASP A 87 -5.64 -17.14 8.76
CA ASP A 87 -4.57 -16.18 8.47
C ASP A 87 -4.49 -15.91 6.97
N ILE A 88 -4.29 -14.65 6.63
CA ILE A 88 -4.16 -14.21 5.25
C ILE A 88 -2.68 -13.97 4.96
N ASP A 89 -2.24 -14.42 3.80
CA ASP A 89 -0.86 -14.23 3.33
C ASP A 89 -0.50 -12.75 3.27
N LEU A 90 0.52 -12.32 4.02
CA LEU A 90 0.92 -10.91 4.14
C LEU A 90 1.20 -10.24 2.80
N PRO A 91 1.88 -10.89 1.82
CA PRO A 91 2.04 -10.34 0.48
C PRO A 91 0.74 -9.98 -0.23
N LEU A 92 -0.40 -10.61 0.12
CA LEU A 92 -1.69 -10.28 -0.49
C LEU A 92 -2.15 -8.86 -0.12
N TYR A 93 -1.94 -8.44 1.14
CA TYR A 93 -2.24 -7.08 1.58
C TYR A 93 -1.37 -6.04 0.85
N ASP A 94 -0.05 -6.33 0.74
CA ASP A 94 0.87 -5.46 0.00
C ASP A 94 0.50 -5.36 -1.48
N GLN A 95 0.04 -6.46 -2.08
CA GLN A 95 -0.41 -6.50 -3.47
C GLN A 95 -1.63 -5.62 -3.70
N LEU A 96 -2.63 -5.67 -2.80
CA LEU A 96 -3.81 -4.80 -2.86
C LEU A 96 -3.42 -3.32 -2.76
N HIS A 97 -2.60 -2.97 -1.77
CA HIS A 97 -2.14 -1.59 -1.60
C HIS A 97 -1.39 -1.09 -2.85
N ASP A 98 -0.45 -1.86 -3.38
CA ASP A 98 0.34 -1.51 -4.56
C ASP A 98 -0.54 -1.32 -5.80
N LEU A 99 -1.60 -2.14 -5.97
CA LEU A 99 -2.56 -2.00 -7.06
C LEU A 99 -3.37 -0.71 -6.94
N ALA A 100 -3.80 -0.31 -5.75
CA ALA A 100 -4.49 0.94 -5.54
C ALA A 100 -3.58 2.14 -5.84
N VAL A 101 -2.32 2.10 -5.41
CA VAL A 101 -1.32 3.12 -5.74
C VAL A 101 -1.09 3.20 -7.26
N ALA A 102 -0.96 2.07 -7.95
CA ALA A 102 -0.80 2.02 -9.40
C ALA A 102 -2.03 2.57 -10.14
N ALA A 103 -3.22 2.32 -9.62
CA ALA A 103 -4.49 2.86 -10.11
C ALA A 103 -4.68 4.35 -9.78
N LYS A 104 -3.82 4.94 -8.93
CA LYS A 104 -3.98 6.29 -8.37
C LYS A 104 -5.33 6.47 -7.64
N CYS A 105 -5.78 5.41 -6.96
CA CYS A 105 -6.98 5.36 -6.16
C CYS A 105 -6.62 5.20 -4.68
N GLU A 106 -7.56 5.57 -3.80
CA GLU A 106 -7.48 5.19 -2.40
C GLU A 106 -7.54 3.66 -2.28
N PRO A 107 -6.79 3.04 -1.34
CA PRO A 107 -6.76 1.58 -1.16
C PRO A 107 -8.02 1.06 -0.46
N ARG A 108 -9.16 1.27 -1.11
CA ARG A 108 -10.50 0.96 -0.65
C ARG A 108 -11.13 -0.10 -1.54
N PHE A 109 -11.37 -1.27 -0.97
CA PHE A 109 -11.84 -2.43 -1.71
C PHE A 109 -13.18 -2.94 -1.21
N GLU A 110 -14.05 -3.32 -2.15
CA GLU A 110 -15.17 -4.21 -1.90
C GLU A 110 -14.69 -5.66 -1.97
N ILE A 111 -15.00 -6.44 -0.93
CA ILE A 111 -14.63 -7.85 -0.81
C ILE A 111 -15.79 -8.71 -1.23
N ILE A 112 -15.63 -9.41 -2.34
CA ILE A 112 -16.59 -10.39 -2.85
C ILE A 112 -16.34 -11.76 -2.24
N SER A 113 -15.06 -12.13 -2.03
CA SER A 113 -14.66 -13.34 -1.32
C SER A 113 -13.27 -13.18 -0.74
N GLY A 114 -13.11 -13.41 0.55
CA GLY A 114 -11.81 -13.53 1.21
C GLY A 114 -11.45 -15.00 1.41
N TYR A 115 -11.15 -15.38 2.67
CA TYR A 115 -10.95 -16.79 3.05
C TYR A 115 -12.21 -17.60 2.77
N ARG A 116 -12.02 -18.83 2.36
CA ARG A 116 -13.08 -19.80 2.11
C ARG A 116 -12.72 -21.12 2.80
N SER A 117 -13.52 -21.56 3.74
CA SER A 117 -13.30 -22.82 4.42
C SER A 117 -13.39 -24.01 3.46
N PRO A 118 -12.74 -25.15 3.78
CA PRO A 118 -12.87 -26.37 2.99
C PRO A 118 -14.31 -26.80 2.77
N GLU A 119 -15.19 -26.67 3.79
CA GLU A 119 -16.60 -27.02 3.73
C GLU A 119 -17.35 -26.12 2.75
N SER A 120 -17.12 -24.80 2.82
CA SER A 120 -17.73 -23.84 1.88
C SER A 120 -17.26 -24.07 0.46
N ASN A 121 -15.95 -24.35 0.30
CA ASN A 121 -15.39 -24.64 -1.02
C ASN A 121 -15.98 -25.92 -1.61
N ALA A 122 -16.09 -26.99 -0.84
CA ALA A 122 -16.67 -28.24 -1.26
C ALA A 122 -18.14 -28.06 -1.67
N THR A 123 -18.94 -27.34 -0.88
CA THR A 123 -20.34 -27.02 -1.16
C THR A 123 -20.49 -26.23 -2.47
N MET A 124 -19.60 -25.26 -2.71
CA MET A 124 -19.62 -24.46 -3.94
C MET A 124 -19.18 -25.30 -5.15
N ALA A 125 -18.11 -26.10 -5.01
CA ALA A 125 -17.58 -26.94 -6.09
C ALA A 125 -18.56 -28.04 -6.53
N ALA A 126 -19.43 -28.49 -5.60
CA ALA A 126 -20.47 -29.51 -5.89
C ALA A 126 -21.61 -28.98 -6.76
N ARG A 127 -21.76 -27.67 -6.92
CA ARG A 127 -22.82 -27.08 -7.76
C ARG A 127 -22.49 -27.30 -9.26
N PRO A 128 -23.44 -27.84 -10.06
CA PRO A 128 -23.23 -27.97 -11.50
C PRO A 128 -22.85 -26.62 -12.13
N GLY A 129 -21.79 -26.63 -12.94
CA GLY A 129 -21.32 -25.42 -13.65
C GLY A 129 -20.66 -24.36 -12.77
N SER A 130 -20.33 -24.67 -11.52
CA SER A 130 -19.79 -23.68 -10.59
C SER A 130 -18.42 -23.08 -10.99
N GLY A 131 -17.60 -23.82 -11.76
CA GLY A 131 -16.22 -23.41 -12.09
C GLY A 131 -15.27 -23.31 -10.88
N VAL A 132 -15.72 -23.65 -9.66
CA VAL A 132 -14.93 -23.55 -8.45
C VAL A 132 -13.89 -24.65 -8.38
N ALA A 133 -12.62 -24.26 -8.26
CA ALA A 133 -11.51 -25.19 -8.14
C ALA A 133 -11.60 -26.00 -6.83
N LYS A 134 -11.33 -27.31 -6.92
CA LYS A 134 -11.28 -28.18 -5.72
C LYS A 134 -10.16 -27.78 -4.74
N HIS A 135 -9.03 -27.33 -5.30
CA HIS A 135 -7.89 -26.78 -4.57
C HIS A 135 -7.79 -25.28 -4.86
N SER A 136 -8.45 -24.49 -4.05
CA SER A 136 -8.53 -23.03 -4.21
C SER A 136 -7.60 -22.33 -3.22
N LEU A 137 -6.83 -21.34 -3.68
CA LEU A 137 -5.99 -20.52 -2.81
C LEU A 137 -6.78 -19.69 -1.81
N HIS A 138 -8.10 -19.49 -2.00
CA HIS A 138 -8.97 -18.95 -0.94
C HIS A 138 -8.96 -19.82 0.32
N MET A 139 -8.80 -21.15 0.19
CA MET A 139 -8.74 -22.05 1.35
C MET A 139 -7.41 -21.96 2.13
N GLU A 140 -6.40 -21.33 1.53
CA GLU A 140 -5.09 -21.13 2.11
C GLU A 140 -4.90 -19.69 2.62
N GLY A 141 -5.91 -18.82 2.54
CA GLY A 141 -5.79 -17.39 2.82
C GLY A 141 -4.90 -16.63 1.83
N ARG A 142 -4.70 -17.15 0.64
CA ARG A 142 -3.77 -16.65 -0.37
C ARG A 142 -4.45 -16.06 -1.60
N ALA A 143 -5.78 -15.91 -1.58
CA ALA A 143 -6.56 -15.35 -2.66
C ALA A 143 -7.69 -14.47 -2.15
N ILE A 144 -8.08 -13.50 -2.98
CA ILE A 144 -9.16 -12.57 -2.72
C ILE A 144 -9.86 -12.19 -4.02
N ASP A 145 -11.19 -12.08 -3.96
CA ASP A 145 -12.03 -11.57 -5.05
C ASP A 145 -12.50 -10.16 -4.68
N VAL A 146 -12.15 -9.15 -5.50
CA VAL A 146 -12.30 -7.73 -5.13
C VAL A 146 -12.78 -6.83 -6.26
N ARG A 147 -13.29 -5.66 -5.86
CA ARG A 147 -13.37 -4.44 -6.66
C ARG A 147 -12.60 -3.34 -5.95
N LEU A 148 -11.91 -2.49 -6.71
CA LEU A 148 -11.26 -1.30 -6.18
C LEU A 148 -12.15 -0.09 -6.42
N HIS A 149 -12.47 0.65 -5.37
CA HIS A 149 -13.30 1.85 -5.47
C HIS A 149 -12.62 2.91 -6.36
N GLY A 150 -13.37 3.45 -7.32
CA GLY A 150 -12.83 4.44 -8.26
C GLY A 150 -12.02 3.87 -9.43
N CYS A 151 -11.91 2.53 -9.55
CA CYS A 151 -11.21 1.84 -10.63
C CYS A 151 -12.13 0.81 -11.28
N SER A 152 -12.16 0.75 -12.60
CA SER A 152 -12.92 -0.32 -13.27
C SER A 152 -12.27 -1.68 -13.05
N CYS A 153 -13.07 -2.78 -13.02
CA CYS A 153 -12.51 -4.12 -12.91
C CYS A 153 -11.62 -4.49 -14.10
N THR A 154 -11.82 -3.88 -15.26
CA THR A 154 -10.94 -4.04 -16.43
C THR A 154 -9.56 -3.41 -16.15
N ASP A 155 -9.52 -2.18 -15.64
CA ASP A 155 -8.25 -1.50 -15.33
C ASP A 155 -7.53 -2.19 -14.16
N LEU A 156 -8.27 -2.59 -13.12
CA LEU A 156 -7.71 -3.35 -11.99
C LEU A 156 -7.06 -4.66 -12.47
N ARG A 157 -7.76 -5.41 -13.36
CA ARG A 157 -7.20 -6.61 -13.99
C ARG A 157 -5.90 -6.30 -14.73
N ASP A 158 -5.88 -5.27 -15.57
CA ASP A 158 -4.72 -4.92 -16.37
C ASP A 158 -3.52 -4.52 -15.51
N LEU A 159 -3.76 -3.78 -14.43
CA LEU A 159 -2.74 -3.45 -13.43
C LEU A 159 -2.22 -4.71 -12.71
N ALA A 160 -3.11 -5.62 -12.32
CA ALA A 160 -2.71 -6.87 -11.68
C ALA A 160 -1.89 -7.78 -12.62
N LEU A 161 -2.26 -7.84 -13.90
CA LEU A 161 -1.49 -8.54 -14.93
C LEU A 161 -0.10 -7.92 -15.14
N ALA A 162 -0.02 -6.59 -15.20
CA ALA A 162 1.24 -5.87 -15.34
C ALA A 162 2.16 -6.07 -14.12
N ALA A 163 1.60 -6.15 -12.91
CA ALA A 163 2.36 -6.42 -11.69
C ALA A 163 2.93 -7.84 -11.63
N ALA A 164 2.29 -8.82 -12.29
CA ALA A 164 2.72 -10.22 -12.39
C ALA A 164 3.07 -10.91 -11.07
N LYS A 165 2.41 -10.51 -9.96
CA LYS A 165 2.74 -11.00 -8.60
C LYS A 165 2.04 -12.30 -8.21
N GLY A 166 1.11 -12.79 -9.03
CA GLY A 166 0.33 -14.00 -8.75
C GLY A 166 -0.72 -14.28 -9.79
N GLY A 167 -1.71 -15.11 -9.49
CA GLY A 167 -2.83 -15.40 -10.38
C GLY A 167 -3.80 -14.23 -10.47
N VAL A 168 -4.31 -14.00 -11.69
CA VAL A 168 -5.31 -12.96 -11.98
C VAL A 168 -6.47 -13.58 -12.76
N GLY A 169 -7.65 -13.59 -12.16
CA GLY A 169 -8.91 -14.01 -12.79
C GLY A 169 -9.83 -12.82 -13.02
N TYR A 170 -10.41 -12.71 -14.22
CA TYR A 170 -11.36 -11.65 -14.50
C TYR A 170 -12.76 -12.22 -14.70
N TYR A 171 -13.69 -11.85 -13.83
CA TYR A 171 -15.08 -12.28 -13.85
C TYR A 171 -15.98 -11.15 -14.32
N ARG A 172 -16.03 -10.98 -15.63
CA ARG A 172 -16.70 -9.83 -16.28
C ARG A 172 -18.18 -9.73 -15.93
N GLN A 173 -18.91 -10.83 -15.90
CA GLN A 173 -20.36 -10.83 -15.63
C GLN A 173 -20.68 -10.51 -14.17
N SER A 174 -19.82 -10.96 -13.25
CA SER A 174 -19.95 -10.74 -11.83
C SER A 174 -19.21 -9.47 -11.37
N ASP A 175 -18.51 -8.81 -12.28
CA ASP A 175 -17.78 -7.55 -12.10
C ASP A 175 -16.85 -7.58 -10.91
N PHE A 176 -15.87 -8.52 -10.92
CA PHE A 176 -14.80 -8.56 -9.94
C PHE A 176 -13.51 -9.15 -10.54
N VAL A 177 -12.40 -8.91 -9.83
CA VAL A 177 -11.09 -9.46 -10.15
C VAL A 177 -10.65 -10.37 -9.02
N HIS A 178 -10.25 -11.60 -9.36
CA HIS A 178 -9.53 -12.50 -8.47
C HIS A 178 -8.05 -12.16 -8.49
N ILE A 179 -7.46 -12.07 -7.31
CA ILE A 179 -6.03 -11.80 -7.09
C ILE A 179 -5.50 -12.82 -6.10
N ASP A 180 -4.32 -13.41 -6.37
CA ASP A 180 -3.70 -14.36 -5.45
C ASP A 180 -2.17 -14.25 -5.41
N THR A 181 -1.54 -14.90 -4.43
CA THR A 181 -0.09 -14.95 -4.23
C THR A 181 0.53 -16.27 -4.72
N GLY A 182 -0.16 -16.98 -5.60
CA GLY A 182 0.36 -18.20 -6.22
C GLY A 182 1.29 -17.91 -7.41
N ARG A 183 1.54 -18.93 -8.22
CA ARG A 183 2.27 -18.71 -9.48
C ARG A 183 1.48 -17.81 -10.42
N PHE A 184 2.17 -16.99 -11.19
CA PHE A 184 1.52 -16.16 -12.22
C PHE A 184 0.74 -17.03 -13.22
N ARG A 185 -0.52 -16.71 -13.39
CA ARG A 185 -1.45 -17.30 -14.36
C ARG A 185 -2.65 -16.38 -14.55
N THR A 186 -3.36 -16.53 -15.65
CA THR A 186 -4.54 -15.70 -15.94
C THR A 186 -5.66 -16.57 -16.51
N TRP A 187 -6.91 -16.16 -16.24
CA TRP A 187 -8.12 -16.76 -16.80
C TRP A 187 -9.28 -15.78 -16.81
N ASN A 188 -10.31 -16.08 -17.58
CA ASN A 188 -11.59 -15.39 -17.58
C ASN A 188 -12.67 -16.35 -17.06
N GLY A 189 -13.60 -15.84 -16.23
CA GLY A 189 -14.75 -16.55 -15.69
C GLY A 189 -16.06 -15.95 -16.16
#